data_44184cd2d338e4c6a86c1c29b4ef2777
#
_entry.id   44184cd2d338e4c6a86c1c29b4ef2777
#
_cell.length_a   1.000
_cell.length_b   1.000
_cell.length_c   1.000
_cell.angle_alpha   90.00
_cell.angle_beta   90.00
_cell.angle_gamma   90.00
#
_symmetry.space_group_name_H-M   'P 1'
#
loop_
_entity.id
_entity.type
_entity.pdbx_description
1 polymer ?
#
loop_
_entity_poly.entity_id
_entity_poly.type
_entity_poly.pdbx_seq_one_letter_code
_entity_poly.pdbx_strand_id
1 'polypeptide(L)'
;VTDKTNTEVISTVEITSPAQIEISVVETQRISSEGAKDGVIEVAVSGGSGELSYKWNNGKTGMRITRLAAGQLILTVTDQNGCSIKKGLSVKKAKSFPTINASQLTIGQTLRINNLYFLADSSGITDDSYEVMDEVYDFLRANDNVIIEIGGHTNTIPSNAYCDKLSNERARNVANYLYEKGIPENRLTYKGYGKREPITQDRSTVGKRKNQRVEVKILSIQ
;
A
#
# COMPACT_ATOMS: atom_id res chain seq x y z
N VAL A 1 58.09 -25.38 5.85
CA VAL A 1 58.77 -26.67 5.68
C VAL A 1 60.24 -26.37 5.50
N THR A 2 61.09 -26.99 6.31
CA THR A 2 62.56 -26.80 6.28
C THR A 2 63.19 -27.99 5.55
N ASP A 3 64.14 -27.74 4.63
CA ASP A 3 64.90 -28.80 3.96
C ASP A 3 66.17 -29.20 4.74
N LYS A 4 66.93 -30.17 4.23
CA LYS A 4 68.16 -30.64 4.87
C LYS A 4 69.30 -29.58 4.95
N THR A 5 69.13 -28.44 4.28
CA THR A 5 70.05 -27.32 4.29
C THR A 5 69.57 -26.18 5.18
N ASN A 6 68.52 -26.41 5.96
CA ASN A 6 67.88 -25.42 6.86
C ASN A 6 67.27 -24.23 6.17
N THR A 7 66.89 -24.37 4.89
CA THR A 7 66.20 -23.34 4.11
C THR A 7 64.73 -23.37 4.44
N GLU A 8 64.19 -22.31 4.98
CA GLU A 8 62.77 -22.16 5.31
C GLU A 8 62.02 -21.53 4.14
N VAL A 9 61.03 -22.25 3.63
CA VAL A 9 60.07 -21.67 2.63
C VAL A 9 58.82 -21.26 3.35
N ILE A 10 58.59 -19.96 3.47
CA ILE A 10 57.39 -19.37 4.02
C ILE A 10 56.43 -19.13 2.86
N SER A 11 55.28 -19.75 2.85
CA SER A 11 54.17 -19.50 1.97
C SER A 11 53.07 -18.75 2.73
N THR A 12 52.77 -17.55 2.33
CA THR A 12 51.62 -16.78 2.86
C THR A 12 50.38 -17.13 2.08
N VAL A 13 49.37 -17.64 2.74
CA VAL A 13 48.05 -17.86 2.15
C VAL A 13 47.14 -16.74 2.68
N GLU A 14 46.67 -15.88 1.79
CA GLU A 14 45.68 -14.88 2.15
C GLU A 14 44.29 -15.56 2.17
N ILE A 15 43.67 -15.59 3.32
CA ILE A 15 42.31 -16.12 3.51
C ILE A 15 41.36 -14.93 3.42
N THR A 16 40.70 -14.74 2.27
CA THR A 16 39.66 -13.73 2.09
C THR A 16 38.30 -14.35 2.37
N SER A 17 37.50 -13.68 3.21
CA SER A 17 36.10 -14.04 3.41
C SER A 17 35.27 -13.47 2.25
N PRO A 18 34.39 -14.25 1.62
CA PRO A 18 33.49 -13.73 0.60
C PRO A 18 32.60 -12.61 1.17
N ALA A 19 32.25 -11.63 0.33
CA ALA A 19 31.29 -10.61 0.70
C ALA A 19 29.95 -11.25 1.06
N GLN A 20 29.30 -10.73 2.10
CA GLN A 20 27.97 -11.21 2.51
C GLN A 20 26.95 -11.02 1.38
N ILE A 21 26.04 -11.99 1.22
CA ILE A 21 24.95 -11.87 0.25
C ILE A 21 23.99 -10.76 0.70
N GLU A 22 23.74 -9.79 -0.17
CA GLU A 22 22.79 -8.69 0.05
C GLU A 22 21.71 -8.71 -1.01
N ILE A 23 20.45 -8.54 -0.60
CA ILE A 23 19.29 -8.47 -1.50
C ILE A 23 18.71 -7.06 -1.44
N SER A 24 18.68 -6.36 -2.57
CA SER A 24 18.00 -5.09 -2.75
C SER A 24 16.77 -5.24 -3.64
N VAL A 25 15.76 -4.38 -3.45
CA VAL A 25 14.55 -4.38 -4.27
C VAL A 25 14.73 -3.39 -5.40
N VAL A 26 14.56 -3.83 -6.63
CA VAL A 26 14.64 -2.99 -7.85
C VAL A 26 13.24 -2.52 -8.22
N GLU A 27 12.27 -3.42 -8.27
CA GLU A 27 10.89 -3.12 -8.65
C GLU A 27 9.90 -3.94 -7.82
N THR A 28 8.80 -3.30 -7.42
CA THR A 28 7.60 -3.99 -6.99
C THR A 28 6.38 -3.38 -7.65
N GLN A 29 5.64 -4.19 -8.40
CA GLN A 29 4.38 -3.79 -9.01
C GLN A 29 3.23 -4.44 -8.24
N ARG A 30 2.28 -3.60 -7.77
CA ARG A 30 1.03 -4.09 -7.17
C ARG A 30 0.12 -4.75 -8.20
N ILE A 31 -0.84 -5.56 -7.77
CA ILE A 31 -1.86 -6.08 -8.68
C ILE A 31 -2.75 -4.93 -9.19
N SER A 32 -3.26 -5.06 -10.43
CA SER A 32 -4.07 -4.02 -11.09
C SER A 32 -5.49 -3.92 -10.56
N SER A 33 -6.07 -5.03 -10.12
CA SER A 33 -7.43 -5.12 -9.57
C SER A 33 -7.52 -6.21 -8.51
N GLU A 34 -8.58 -6.19 -7.72
CA GLU A 34 -8.83 -7.24 -6.72
C GLU A 34 -8.88 -8.63 -7.39
N GLY A 35 -8.11 -9.58 -6.84
CA GLY A 35 -7.99 -10.94 -7.38
C GLY A 35 -7.10 -11.09 -8.61
N ALA A 36 -6.58 -10.00 -9.19
CA ALA A 36 -5.61 -10.09 -10.29
C ALA A 36 -4.32 -10.79 -9.86
N LYS A 37 -3.64 -11.40 -10.84
CA LYS A 37 -2.35 -12.07 -10.66
C LYS A 37 -1.32 -11.49 -11.63
N ASP A 38 -1.16 -10.19 -11.60
CA ASP A 38 -0.26 -9.43 -12.49
C ASP A 38 0.82 -8.65 -11.74
N GLY A 39 0.95 -8.90 -10.43
CA GLY A 39 2.02 -8.35 -9.63
C GLY A 39 3.41 -8.81 -10.09
N VAL A 40 4.41 -7.97 -9.84
CA VAL A 40 5.82 -8.20 -10.20
C VAL A 40 6.70 -7.89 -8.99
N ILE A 41 7.75 -8.67 -8.81
CA ILE A 41 8.87 -8.35 -7.93
C ILE A 41 10.16 -8.56 -8.71
N GLU A 42 11.06 -7.59 -8.66
CA GLU A 42 12.42 -7.67 -9.15
C GLU A 42 13.41 -7.27 -8.06
N VAL A 43 14.45 -8.07 -7.91
CA VAL A 43 15.51 -7.86 -6.93
C VAL A 43 16.85 -7.81 -7.62
N ALA A 44 17.80 -7.10 -7.02
CA ALA A 44 19.22 -7.22 -7.32
C ALA A 44 19.92 -7.86 -6.13
N VAL A 45 20.93 -8.70 -6.41
CA VAL A 45 21.69 -9.40 -5.38
C VAL A 45 23.17 -9.14 -5.61
N SER A 46 23.90 -8.88 -4.54
CA SER A 46 25.34 -8.69 -4.53
C SER A 46 25.99 -9.56 -3.45
N GLY A 47 27.30 -9.78 -3.54
CA GLY A 47 28.04 -10.63 -2.62
C GLY A 47 27.84 -12.13 -2.87
N GLY A 48 28.27 -12.97 -1.92
CA GLY A 48 28.32 -14.41 -2.06
C GLY A 48 29.51 -14.90 -2.90
N SER A 49 29.62 -16.20 -3.07
CA SER A 49 30.66 -16.89 -3.82
C SER A 49 30.11 -17.65 -5.00
N GLY A 50 30.65 -17.40 -6.19
CA GLY A 50 30.29 -18.15 -7.40
C GLY A 50 28.86 -17.93 -7.86
N GLU A 51 28.21 -18.96 -8.38
CA GLU A 51 26.86 -18.89 -8.90
C GLU A 51 25.81 -18.80 -7.79
N LEU A 52 24.83 -17.88 -7.97
CA LEU A 52 23.74 -17.67 -7.02
C LEU A 52 22.47 -18.39 -7.50
N SER A 53 21.82 -19.12 -6.60
CA SER A 53 20.51 -19.72 -6.83
C SER A 53 19.41 -18.95 -6.10
N TYR A 54 18.23 -18.88 -6.71
CA TYR A 54 17.09 -18.09 -6.25
C TYR A 54 15.87 -19.00 -6.08
N LYS A 55 15.33 -19.07 -4.89
CA LYS A 55 14.15 -19.88 -4.57
C LYS A 55 13.11 -19.05 -3.82
N TRP A 56 11.94 -18.91 -4.40
CA TRP A 56 10.79 -18.27 -3.76
C TRP A 56 9.89 -19.31 -3.09
N ASN A 57 9.22 -18.94 -2.01
CA ASN A 57 8.30 -19.83 -1.28
C ASN A 57 7.08 -20.26 -2.11
N ASN A 58 6.78 -19.60 -3.23
CA ASN A 58 5.73 -19.99 -4.18
C ASN A 58 6.23 -20.90 -5.33
N GLY A 59 7.47 -21.40 -5.24
CA GLY A 59 8.08 -22.29 -6.23
C GLY A 59 8.71 -21.60 -7.44
N LYS A 60 8.59 -20.27 -7.57
CA LYS A 60 9.27 -19.51 -8.63
C LYS A 60 10.77 -19.39 -8.36
N THR A 61 11.54 -19.09 -9.41
CA THR A 61 12.99 -18.92 -9.40
C THR A 61 13.39 -17.65 -10.16
N GLY A 62 14.65 -17.19 -9.94
CA GLY A 62 15.20 -16.01 -10.60
C GLY A 62 14.99 -14.71 -9.85
N MET A 63 15.66 -13.64 -10.32
CA MET A 63 15.66 -12.32 -9.73
C MET A 63 14.37 -11.56 -10.01
N ARG A 64 13.73 -11.79 -11.14
CA ARG A 64 12.44 -11.19 -11.53
C ARG A 64 11.37 -12.25 -11.60
N ILE A 65 10.30 -12.08 -10.81
CA ILE A 65 9.13 -12.95 -10.84
C ILE A 65 7.87 -12.14 -11.13
N THR A 66 7.00 -12.69 -11.96
CA THR A 66 5.79 -12.04 -12.46
C THR A 66 4.56 -12.92 -12.22
N ARG A 67 3.37 -12.43 -12.56
CA ARG A 67 2.09 -13.13 -12.38
C ARG A 67 1.87 -13.49 -10.91
N LEU A 68 2.04 -12.50 -10.03
CA LEU A 68 1.89 -12.66 -8.60
C LEU A 68 0.55 -12.12 -8.13
N ALA A 69 -0.11 -12.87 -7.26
CA ALA A 69 -1.19 -12.34 -6.45
C ALA A 69 -0.64 -11.41 -5.35
N ALA A 70 -1.48 -10.53 -4.81
CA ALA A 70 -1.12 -9.76 -3.63
C ALA A 70 -0.83 -10.69 -2.45
N GLY A 71 0.18 -10.37 -1.67
CA GLY A 71 0.57 -11.15 -0.49
C GLY A 71 2.06 -11.13 -0.21
N GLN A 72 2.43 -11.82 0.86
CA GLN A 72 3.81 -11.95 1.31
C GLN A 72 4.53 -13.08 0.56
N LEU A 73 5.77 -12.82 0.18
CA LEU A 73 6.67 -13.76 -0.46
C LEU A 73 8.01 -13.78 0.26
N ILE A 74 8.66 -14.93 0.27
CA ILE A 74 10.00 -15.10 0.85
C ILE A 74 10.94 -15.57 -0.25
N LEU A 75 11.97 -14.77 -0.52
CA LEU A 75 13.09 -15.16 -1.36
C LEU A 75 14.19 -15.77 -0.50
N THR A 76 14.71 -16.90 -0.91
CA THR A 76 15.95 -17.49 -0.40
C THR A 76 16.97 -17.43 -1.53
N VAL A 77 18.11 -16.78 -1.27
CA VAL A 77 19.28 -16.77 -2.17
C VAL A 77 20.35 -17.63 -1.56
N THR A 78 20.96 -18.52 -2.33
CA THR A 78 22.02 -19.42 -1.89
C THR A 78 23.18 -19.35 -2.88
N ASP A 79 24.40 -19.23 -2.38
CA ASP A 79 25.61 -19.21 -3.19
C ASP A 79 26.17 -20.63 -3.43
N GLN A 80 27.23 -20.72 -4.23
CA GLN A 80 27.86 -21.99 -4.59
C GLN A 80 28.41 -22.75 -3.37
N ASN A 81 28.76 -22.06 -2.30
CA ASN A 81 29.27 -22.65 -1.07
C ASN A 81 28.15 -23.09 -0.09
N GLY A 82 26.88 -22.86 -0.44
CA GLY A 82 25.72 -23.19 0.39
C GLY A 82 25.36 -22.10 1.41
N CYS A 83 26.04 -20.95 1.41
CA CYS A 83 25.63 -19.81 2.25
C CYS A 83 24.32 -19.24 1.74
N SER A 84 23.35 -18.98 2.64
CA SER A 84 22.04 -18.53 2.22
C SER A 84 21.51 -17.39 3.06
N ILE A 85 20.73 -16.50 2.43
CA ILE A 85 19.98 -15.44 3.09
C ILE A 85 18.51 -15.50 2.66
N LYS A 86 17.60 -15.07 3.56
CA LYS A 86 16.17 -14.96 3.28
C LYS A 86 15.72 -13.52 3.40
N LYS A 87 14.87 -13.08 2.48
CA LYS A 87 14.22 -11.76 2.49
C LYS A 87 12.71 -11.89 2.27
N GLY A 88 11.94 -11.29 3.18
CA GLY A 88 10.50 -11.13 3.03
C GLY A 88 10.21 -9.94 2.11
N LEU A 89 9.30 -10.13 1.15
CA LEU A 89 8.86 -9.14 0.17
C LEU A 89 7.35 -9.26 0.01
N SER A 90 6.69 -8.18 -0.42
CA SER A 90 5.23 -8.20 -0.61
C SER A 90 4.81 -7.60 -1.93
N VAL A 91 3.81 -8.23 -2.54
CA VAL A 91 3.02 -7.61 -3.61
C VAL A 91 1.82 -6.92 -2.98
N LYS A 92 1.71 -5.61 -3.16
CA LYS A 92 0.59 -4.83 -2.62
C LYS A 92 -0.71 -5.13 -3.37
N LYS A 93 -1.85 -5.00 -2.67
CA LYS A 93 -3.19 -5.04 -3.26
C LYS A 93 -3.36 -3.93 -4.31
N ALA A 94 -4.35 -4.07 -5.18
CA ALA A 94 -4.78 -3.01 -6.08
C ALA A 94 -5.12 -1.73 -5.28
N LYS A 95 -4.90 -0.57 -5.89
CA LYS A 95 -5.35 0.68 -5.27
C LYS A 95 -6.86 0.68 -5.09
N SER A 96 -7.31 1.12 -3.94
CA SER A 96 -8.72 1.23 -3.57
C SER A 96 -9.31 2.60 -3.92
N PHE A 97 -8.44 3.62 -4.04
CA PHE A 97 -8.81 4.95 -4.49
C PHE A 97 -8.35 5.18 -5.94
N PRO A 98 -9.16 5.83 -6.80
CA PRO A 98 -8.82 6.02 -8.22
C PRO A 98 -7.54 6.83 -8.41
N THR A 99 -6.68 6.39 -9.33
CA THR A 99 -5.54 7.18 -9.80
C THR A 99 -5.98 8.01 -11.01
N ILE A 100 -6.40 9.25 -10.77
CA ILE A 100 -6.96 10.17 -11.79
C ILE A 100 -6.17 11.47 -11.71
N ASN A 101 -5.82 12.03 -12.89
CA ASN A 101 -5.18 13.33 -12.98
C ASN A 101 -6.22 14.45 -12.99
N ALA A 102 -5.84 15.67 -12.57
CA ALA A 102 -6.72 16.82 -12.51
C ALA A 102 -7.43 17.12 -13.87
N SER A 103 -6.75 16.87 -14.99
CA SER A 103 -7.33 17.04 -16.35
C SER A 103 -8.49 16.10 -16.68
N GLN A 104 -8.66 15.04 -15.90
CA GLN A 104 -9.74 14.05 -16.08
C GLN A 104 -10.87 14.25 -15.05
N LEU A 105 -10.71 15.22 -14.15
CA LEU A 105 -11.69 15.53 -13.11
C LEU A 105 -12.69 16.57 -13.60
N THR A 106 -13.90 16.51 -13.04
CA THR A 106 -14.93 17.54 -13.23
C THR A 106 -15.40 18.06 -11.88
N ILE A 107 -15.70 19.36 -11.81
CA ILE A 107 -16.28 19.98 -10.62
C ILE A 107 -17.63 19.31 -10.31
N GLY A 108 -17.85 18.97 -9.05
CA GLY A 108 -19.02 18.22 -8.59
C GLY A 108 -18.87 16.70 -8.68
N GLN A 109 -17.84 16.19 -9.37
CA GLN A 109 -17.55 14.74 -9.41
C GLN A 109 -17.30 14.21 -8.02
N THR A 110 -17.83 13.00 -7.75
CA THR A 110 -17.64 12.30 -6.48
C THR A 110 -16.84 11.03 -6.72
N LEU A 111 -15.77 10.86 -5.95
CA LEU A 111 -14.92 9.67 -5.95
C LEU A 111 -15.12 8.93 -4.62
N ARG A 112 -15.55 7.68 -4.68
CA ARG A 112 -15.75 6.87 -3.49
C ARG A 112 -14.40 6.40 -2.93
N ILE A 113 -14.22 6.48 -1.61
CA ILE A 113 -13.12 5.84 -0.91
C ILE A 113 -13.54 4.41 -0.56
N ASN A 114 -13.09 3.43 -1.36
CA ASN A 114 -13.35 2.03 -1.08
C ASN A 114 -12.40 1.53 0.02
N ASN A 115 -12.79 0.47 0.74
CA ASN A 115 -11.99 -0.13 1.82
C ASN A 115 -11.60 0.82 2.96
N LEU A 116 -12.39 1.87 3.18
CA LEU A 116 -12.34 2.70 4.36
C LEU A 116 -13.38 2.22 5.36
N TYR A 117 -12.92 1.75 6.51
CA TYR A 117 -13.75 1.17 7.56
C TYR A 117 -13.58 1.92 8.86
N PHE A 118 -14.64 1.91 9.66
CA PHE A 118 -14.67 2.50 11.00
C PHE A 118 -14.99 1.43 12.03
N LEU A 119 -14.55 1.65 13.24
CA LEU A 119 -14.96 0.82 14.38
C LEU A 119 -16.48 0.87 14.54
N ALA A 120 -17.07 -0.18 15.11
CA ALA A 120 -18.51 -0.29 15.27
C ALA A 120 -19.05 0.90 16.09
N ASP A 121 -20.13 1.52 15.60
CA ASP A 121 -20.80 2.68 16.21
C ASP A 121 -19.85 3.82 16.62
N SER A 122 -18.76 3.98 15.90
CA SER A 122 -17.69 4.94 16.17
C SER A 122 -17.27 5.67 14.90
N SER A 123 -16.58 6.79 15.09
CA SER A 123 -15.84 7.52 14.06
C SER A 123 -14.35 7.14 14.01
N GLY A 124 -13.90 6.21 14.87
CA GLY A 124 -12.53 5.69 14.86
C GLY A 124 -12.25 4.89 13.60
N ILE A 125 -11.14 5.20 12.94
CA ILE A 125 -10.70 4.55 11.69
C ILE A 125 -9.98 3.24 12.07
N THR A 126 -10.21 2.17 11.31
CA THR A 126 -9.50 0.89 11.52
C THR A 126 -8.10 0.93 10.88
N ASP A 127 -7.16 0.14 11.42
CA ASP A 127 -5.78 0.10 10.94
C ASP A 127 -5.68 -0.25 9.45
N ASP A 128 -6.51 -1.17 8.97
CA ASP A 128 -6.57 -1.57 7.55
C ASP A 128 -6.95 -0.42 6.59
N SER A 129 -7.52 0.66 7.11
CA SER A 129 -7.99 1.80 6.33
C SER A 129 -6.92 2.85 6.05
N TYR A 130 -5.81 2.82 6.79
CA TYR A 130 -4.76 3.83 6.60
C TYR A 130 -4.11 3.73 5.22
N GLU A 131 -4.00 2.52 4.64
CA GLU A 131 -3.46 2.36 3.29
C GLU A 131 -4.29 3.13 2.23
N VAL A 132 -5.62 3.04 2.28
CA VAL A 132 -6.47 3.79 1.34
C VAL A 132 -6.48 5.29 1.63
N MET A 133 -6.32 5.71 2.88
CA MET A 133 -6.19 7.13 3.22
C MET A 133 -4.86 7.71 2.69
N ASP A 134 -3.79 6.93 2.68
CA ASP A 134 -2.54 7.31 2.01
C ASP A 134 -2.71 7.43 0.49
N GLU A 135 -3.55 6.59 -0.13
CA GLU A 135 -3.88 6.74 -1.55
C GLU A 135 -4.64 8.03 -1.86
N VAL A 136 -5.54 8.47 -0.96
CA VAL A 136 -6.23 9.78 -1.06
C VAL A 136 -5.22 10.93 -0.90
N TYR A 137 -4.30 10.80 0.04
CA TYR A 137 -3.23 11.76 0.23
C TYR A 137 -2.34 11.88 -1.01
N ASP A 138 -1.91 10.75 -1.60
CA ASP A 138 -1.12 10.73 -2.83
C ASP A 138 -1.86 11.38 -3.99
N PHE A 139 -3.18 11.13 -4.11
CA PHE A 139 -4.03 11.79 -5.10
C PHE A 139 -4.03 13.32 -4.93
N LEU A 140 -4.17 13.83 -3.71
CA LEU A 140 -4.17 15.26 -3.43
C LEU A 140 -2.79 15.91 -3.64
N ARG A 141 -1.72 15.17 -3.40
CA ARG A 141 -0.36 15.63 -3.71
C ARG A 141 -0.08 15.68 -5.20
N ALA A 142 -0.56 14.69 -5.96
CA ALA A 142 -0.41 14.67 -7.41
C ALA A 142 -1.29 15.70 -8.15
N ASN A 143 -2.33 16.23 -7.47
CA ASN A 143 -3.28 17.19 -8.01
C ASN A 143 -3.38 18.39 -7.05
N ASP A 144 -2.30 19.18 -6.97
CA ASP A 144 -2.15 20.28 -6.00
C ASP A 144 -3.12 21.46 -6.23
N ASN A 145 -3.68 21.57 -7.43
CA ASN A 145 -4.67 22.54 -7.84
C ASN A 145 -6.14 22.12 -7.55
N VAL A 146 -6.36 20.92 -6.96
CA VAL A 146 -7.71 20.42 -6.67
C VAL A 146 -8.12 20.75 -5.23
N ILE A 147 -9.34 21.28 -5.08
CA ILE A 147 -9.99 21.52 -3.78
C ILE A 147 -11.13 20.51 -3.63
N ILE A 148 -11.23 19.87 -2.49
CA ILE A 148 -12.18 18.79 -2.23
C ILE A 148 -13.03 18.99 -0.98
N GLU A 149 -14.14 18.25 -0.90
CA GLU A 149 -14.90 18.00 0.31
C GLU A 149 -14.86 16.50 0.63
N ILE A 150 -14.59 16.14 1.87
CA ILE A 150 -14.80 14.79 2.39
C ILE A 150 -16.24 14.66 2.85
N GLY A 151 -17.04 13.86 2.13
CA GLY A 151 -18.45 13.60 2.43
C GLY A 151 -18.63 12.31 3.22
N GLY A 152 -19.21 12.38 4.44
CA GLY A 152 -19.52 11.20 5.24
C GLY A 152 -20.99 10.80 5.13
N HIS A 153 -21.26 9.49 5.00
CA HIS A 153 -22.61 8.93 4.92
C HIS A 153 -22.80 7.78 5.90
N THR A 154 -24.05 7.56 6.32
CA THR A 154 -24.43 6.45 7.19
C THR A 154 -25.46 5.55 6.54
N ASN A 155 -25.79 4.43 7.19
CA ASN A 155 -26.93 3.61 6.82
C ASN A 155 -28.26 4.28 7.21
N THR A 156 -29.38 3.68 6.80
CA THR A 156 -30.73 4.28 6.90
C THR A 156 -31.46 3.99 8.23
N ILE A 157 -30.85 3.31 9.19
CA ILE A 157 -31.55 2.78 10.38
C ILE A 157 -31.63 3.75 11.57
N PRO A 158 -30.52 4.39 12.03
CA PRO A 158 -30.55 5.26 13.20
C PRO A 158 -31.35 6.55 12.98
N SER A 159 -31.56 7.33 14.04
CA SER A 159 -32.20 8.67 13.96
C SER A 159 -31.38 9.60 13.08
N ASN A 160 -32.03 10.63 12.50
CA ASN A 160 -31.32 11.63 11.67
C ASN A 160 -30.22 12.32 12.47
N ALA A 161 -30.51 12.77 13.70
CA ALA A 161 -29.54 13.47 14.53
C ALA A 161 -28.28 12.62 14.80
N TYR A 162 -28.46 11.33 15.09
CA TYR A 162 -27.34 10.41 15.27
C TYR A 162 -26.54 10.25 13.97
N CYS A 163 -27.22 10.03 12.86
CA CYS A 163 -26.59 9.85 11.54
C CYS A 163 -25.80 11.07 11.11
N ASP A 164 -26.34 12.27 11.34
CA ASP A 164 -25.68 13.53 11.00
C ASP A 164 -24.42 13.73 11.83
N LYS A 165 -24.49 13.50 13.14
CA LYS A 165 -23.33 13.59 14.03
C LYS A 165 -22.25 12.58 13.63
N LEU A 166 -22.59 11.30 13.52
CA LEU A 166 -21.64 10.23 13.23
C LEU A 166 -20.97 10.41 11.85
N SER A 167 -21.75 10.78 10.83
CA SER A 167 -21.20 10.99 9.49
C SER A 167 -20.25 12.20 9.43
N ASN A 168 -20.59 13.26 10.18
CA ASN A 168 -19.72 14.44 10.25
C ASN A 168 -18.42 14.14 11.00
N GLU A 169 -18.48 13.39 12.11
CA GLU A 169 -17.28 12.97 12.84
C GLU A 169 -16.38 12.06 12.01
N ARG A 170 -16.94 11.14 11.24
CA ARG A 170 -16.19 10.27 10.31
C ARG A 170 -15.49 11.07 9.21
N ALA A 171 -16.20 11.98 8.56
CA ALA A 171 -15.63 12.87 7.55
C ALA A 171 -14.52 13.74 8.12
N ARG A 172 -14.73 14.29 9.34
CA ARG A 172 -13.72 15.08 10.06
C ARG A 172 -12.46 14.28 10.37
N ASN A 173 -12.58 13.03 10.82
CA ASN A 173 -11.41 12.22 11.18
C ASN A 173 -10.58 11.89 9.93
N VAL A 174 -11.21 11.65 8.77
CA VAL A 174 -10.52 11.49 7.49
C VAL A 174 -9.82 12.80 7.09
N ALA A 175 -10.50 13.94 7.22
CA ALA A 175 -9.92 15.25 6.94
C ALA A 175 -8.71 15.55 7.83
N ASN A 176 -8.84 15.31 9.16
CA ASN A 176 -7.76 15.51 10.12
C ASN A 176 -6.51 14.68 9.75
N TYR A 177 -6.69 13.41 9.38
CA TYR A 177 -5.57 12.60 8.92
C TYR A 177 -4.83 13.23 7.74
N LEU A 178 -5.57 13.76 6.76
CA LEU A 178 -4.98 14.41 5.58
C LEU A 178 -4.28 15.74 5.97
N TYR A 179 -4.83 16.50 6.92
CA TYR A 179 -4.18 17.71 7.47
C TYR A 179 -2.88 17.38 8.18
N GLU A 180 -2.87 16.34 9.02
CA GLU A 180 -1.66 15.85 9.71
C GLU A 180 -0.57 15.38 8.75
N LYS A 181 -0.97 14.86 7.57
CA LYS A 181 -0.06 14.50 6.47
C LYS A 181 0.44 15.72 5.68
N GLY A 182 -0.10 16.92 5.91
CA GLY A 182 0.34 18.17 5.31
C GLY A 182 -0.51 18.68 4.14
N ILE A 183 -1.74 18.18 3.95
CA ILE A 183 -2.69 18.81 3.02
C ILE A 183 -3.19 20.13 3.64
N PRO A 184 -3.05 21.28 2.95
CA PRO A 184 -3.48 22.57 3.47
C PRO A 184 -5.00 22.65 3.72
N GLU A 185 -5.42 23.30 4.80
CA GLU A 185 -6.84 23.43 5.18
C GLU A 185 -7.70 24.11 4.11
N ASN A 186 -7.14 25.06 3.36
CA ASN A 186 -7.84 25.75 2.28
C ASN A 186 -8.16 24.86 1.07
N ARG A 187 -7.57 23.67 1.00
CA ARG A 187 -7.81 22.68 -0.08
C ARG A 187 -8.79 21.58 0.29
N LEU A 188 -9.18 21.49 1.56
CA LEU A 188 -9.93 20.36 2.05
C LEU A 188 -11.00 20.83 3.05
N THR A 189 -12.24 20.49 2.80
CA THR A 189 -13.36 20.64 3.75
C THR A 189 -13.98 19.27 4.06
N TYR A 190 -14.86 19.22 5.06
CA TYR A 190 -15.58 17.98 5.38
C TYR A 190 -17.04 18.27 5.74
N LYS A 191 -17.92 17.30 5.44
CA LYS A 191 -19.35 17.41 5.73
C LYS A 191 -19.98 16.04 5.97
N GLY A 192 -20.85 15.96 6.98
CA GLY A 192 -21.72 14.81 7.21
C GLY A 192 -23.04 14.96 6.46
N TYR A 193 -23.38 13.99 5.64
CA TYR A 193 -24.65 13.90 4.91
C TYR A 193 -25.69 13.02 5.61
N GLY A 194 -25.29 12.35 6.71
CA GLY A 194 -26.16 11.44 7.42
C GLY A 194 -26.64 10.31 6.52
N LYS A 195 -27.94 10.05 6.55
CA LYS A 195 -28.60 9.01 5.73
C LYS A 195 -29.42 9.54 4.56
N ARG A 196 -29.24 10.83 4.19
CA ARG A 196 -30.12 11.51 3.21
C ARG A 196 -29.80 11.14 1.76
N GLU A 197 -28.60 10.67 1.51
CA GLU A 197 -28.11 10.34 0.17
C GLU A 197 -27.71 8.85 0.07
N PRO A 198 -28.68 7.92 0.20
CA PRO A 198 -28.36 6.50 0.07
C PRO A 198 -28.10 6.17 -1.40
N ILE A 199 -27.05 5.35 -1.64
CA ILE A 199 -26.75 4.84 -2.99
C ILE A 199 -27.49 3.53 -3.30
N THR A 200 -28.15 2.95 -2.30
CA THR A 200 -29.02 1.76 -2.48
C THR A 200 -30.14 1.75 -1.46
N GLN A 201 -31.28 1.23 -1.86
CA GLN A 201 -32.44 0.98 -0.99
C GLN A 201 -32.39 -0.42 -0.36
N ASP A 202 -31.38 -1.22 -0.69
CA ASP A 202 -31.18 -2.55 -0.11
C ASP A 202 -30.95 -2.46 1.40
N ARG A 203 -31.84 -3.12 2.17
CA ARG A 203 -31.79 -3.16 3.64
C ARG A 203 -30.95 -4.31 4.20
N SER A 204 -30.38 -5.16 3.34
CA SER A 204 -29.45 -6.21 3.73
C SER A 204 -28.18 -5.62 4.38
N THR A 205 -27.39 -6.48 5.02
CA THR A 205 -26.08 -6.08 5.56
C THR A 205 -25.17 -5.50 4.47
N VAL A 206 -25.26 -6.03 3.24
CA VAL A 206 -24.49 -5.55 2.09
C VAL A 206 -24.93 -4.14 1.68
N GLY A 207 -26.25 -3.91 1.57
CA GLY A 207 -26.79 -2.59 1.23
C GLY A 207 -26.48 -1.54 2.30
N LYS A 208 -26.59 -1.89 3.58
CA LYS A 208 -26.20 -1.02 4.70
C LYS A 208 -24.72 -0.61 4.63
N ARG A 209 -23.82 -1.57 4.34
CA ARG A 209 -22.38 -1.28 4.17
C ARG A 209 -22.11 -0.38 2.97
N LYS A 210 -22.85 -0.54 1.87
CA LYS A 210 -22.73 0.35 0.70
C LYS A 210 -23.09 1.79 1.04
N ASN A 211 -24.13 2.01 1.87
CA ASN A 211 -24.54 3.34 2.30
C ASN A 211 -23.60 3.96 3.36
N GLN A 212 -22.95 3.14 4.19
CA GLN A 212 -21.91 3.59 5.13
C GLN A 212 -20.61 3.80 4.37
N ARG A 213 -20.40 5.02 3.86
CA ARG A 213 -19.25 5.35 3.02
C ARG A 213 -18.71 6.74 3.31
N VAL A 214 -17.49 6.95 2.86
CA VAL A 214 -16.89 8.28 2.73
C VAL A 214 -16.52 8.50 1.27
N GLU A 215 -16.71 9.71 0.81
CA GLU A 215 -16.50 10.14 -0.57
C GLU A 215 -15.64 11.39 -0.61
N VAL A 216 -14.90 11.56 -1.71
CA VAL A 216 -14.20 12.78 -2.08
C VAL A 216 -15.02 13.48 -3.16
N LYS A 217 -15.51 14.66 -2.89
CA LYS A 217 -16.21 15.50 -3.87
C LYS A 217 -15.29 16.61 -4.36
N ILE A 218 -15.16 16.76 -5.66
CA ILE A 218 -14.35 17.81 -6.28
C ILE A 218 -15.13 19.13 -6.22
N LEU A 219 -14.61 20.13 -5.50
CA LEU A 219 -15.24 21.44 -5.35
C LEU A 219 -14.72 22.44 -6.37
N SER A 220 -13.42 22.40 -6.65
CA SER A 220 -12.76 23.33 -7.58
C SER A 220 -11.49 22.72 -8.14
N ILE A 221 -11.11 23.16 -9.33
CA ILE A 221 -9.83 22.88 -10.00
C ILE A 221 -9.27 24.26 -10.39
N GLN A 222 -8.17 24.66 -9.76
CA GLN A 222 -7.53 25.98 -9.94
C GLN A 222 -6.47 25.97 -11.04
#